data_3363bc473fb0bb93133b346ab10ffd79
#
_entry.id   3363bc473fb0bb93133b346ab10ffd79
#
_cell.length_a   1.000
_cell.length_b   1.000
_cell.length_c   1.000
_cell.angle_alpha   90.00
_cell.angle_beta   90.00
_cell.angle_gamma   90.00
#
_symmetry.space_group_name_H-M   'P 1'
#
loop_
_entity.id
_entity.type
_entity.pdbx_description
1 polymer ?
#
loop_
_entity_poly.entity_id
_entity_poly.type
_entity_poly.pdbx_seq_one_letter_code
_entity_poly.pdbx_strand_id
1 'polypeptide(L)'
;MKKLLIFTVVVAFVGCSKTQSIQEYYVAKSEDLNFLVIDIPTSVLGINNEVLNEEEQAALDSFQKLNVLMFRKTAANADQFPEELKAILQIIDGEQFESLMTLNDRQFSGKLLLEGSVESPDEIVFFGSASDKGFLLARLIGSKMRVEKAIVLAKALERQGVLENTVEVLDQML
;
A
#
# COMPACT_ATOMS: atom_id res chain seq x y z
N MET A 1 51.85 44.74 -3.07
CA MET A 1 51.56 43.47 -2.38
C MET A 1 50.03 43.36 -2.27
N LYS A 2 49.41 42.73 -3.30
CA LYS A 2 47.94 42.53 -3.36
C LYS A 2 47.64 41.17 -2.76
N LYS A 3 47.02 41.14 -1.58
CA LYS A 3 46.50 39.90 -0.96
C LYS A 3 45.24 39.51 -1.66
N LEU A 4 45.30 38.45 -2.49
CA LEU A 4 44.14 37.82 -3.15
C LEU A 4 43.43 36.94 -2.11
N LEU A 5 42.30 37.41 -1.64
CA LEU A 5 41.42 36.69 -0.71
C LEU A 5 40.57 35.75 -1.52
N ILE A 6 40.99 34.47 -1.60
CA ILE A 6 40.20 33.41 -2.22
C ILE A 6 39.08 33.03 -1.24
N PHE A 7 37.87 33.50 -1.52
CA PHE A 7 36.67 33.13 -0.77
C PHE A 7 36.16 31.81 -1.36
N THR A 8 36.54 30.71 -0.72
CA THR A 8 36.05 29.37 -1.09
C THR A 8 34.62 29.23 -0.60
N VAL A 9 33.65 29.37 -1.51
CA VAL A 9 32.24 29.07 -1.24
C VAL A 9 32.08 27.55 -1.21
N VAL A 10 32.02 26.97 -0.01
CA VAL A 10 31.60 25.59 0.18
C VAL A 10 30.08 25.54 0.04
N VAL A 11 29.60 25.17 -1.14
CA VAL A 11 28.19 24.85 -1.36
C VAL A 11 27.94 23.49 -0.69
N ALA A 12 27.40 23.54 0.52
CA ALA A 12 26.87 22.35 1.18
C ALA A 12 25.64 21.89 0.40
N PHE A 13 25.80 20.84 -0.43
CA PHE A 13 24.68 20.08 -0.97
C PHE A 13 24.00 19.39 0.22
N VAL A 14 23.02 20.04 0.82
CA VAL A 14 22.06 19.38 1.70
C VAL A 14 21.19 18.54 0.78
N GLY A 15 21.63 17.33 0.48
CA GLY A 15 20.82 16.32 -0.18
C GLY A 15 19.65 16.00 0.74
N CYS A 16 18.49 16.58 0.47
CA CYS A 16 17.24 16.06 0.99
C CYS A 16 17.13 14.60 0.49
N SER A 17 17.40 13.63 1.36
CA SER A 17 17.06 12.24 1.10
C SER A 17 15.53 12.14 1.17
N LYS A 18 14.87 12.43 0.06
CA LYS A 18 13.43 12.25 -0.06
C LYS A 18 13.16 10.75 0.09
N THR A 19 12.46 10.39 1.15
CA THR A 19 12.00 9.00 1.33
C THR A 19 11.15 8.64 0.11
N GLN A 20 11.43 7.49 -0.50
CA GLN A 20 10.67 6.98 -1.62
C GLN A 20 9.19 6.87 -1.22
N SER A 21 8.27 7.29 -2.08
CA SER A 21 6.84 7.12 -1.86
C SER A 21 6.38 5.69 -2.19
N ILE A 22 5.22 5.28 -1.67
CA ILE A 22 4.59 4.00 -2.07
C ILE A 22 4.40 3.95 -3.59
N GLN A 23 4.00 5.06 -4.21
CA GLN A 23 3.79 5.11 -5.66
C GLN A 23 5.10 4.91 -6.44
N GLU A 24 6.19 5.51 -6.00
CA GLU A 24 7.50 5.32 -6.64
C GLU A 24 7.99 3.88 -6.47
N TYR A 25 7.78 3.27 -5.29
CA TYR A 25 8.11 1.86 -5.05
C TYR A 25 7.26 0.92 -5.91
N TYR A 26 5.95 1.17 -5.99
CA TYR A 26 5.01 0.43 -6.82
C TYR A 26 5.43 0.41 -8.30
N VAL A 27 5.76 1.59 -8.85
CA VAL A 27 6.23 1.72 -10.24
C VAL A 27 7.58 1.00 -10.43
N ALA A 28 8.51 1.15 -9.49
CA ALA A 28 9.82 0.50 -9.58
C ALA A 28 9.74 -1.03 -9.57
N LYS A 29 8.71 -1.59 -8.90
CA LYS A 29 8.50 -3.05 -8.80
C LYS A 29 7.57 -3.63 -9.87
N SER A 30 6.96 -2.80 -10.72
CA SER A 30 6.00 -3.25 -11.74
C SER A 30 6.60 -4.14 -12.83
N GLU A 31 7.91 -4.06 -13.05
CA GLU A 31 8.63 -4.89 -14.02
C GLU A 31 9.47 -6.02 -13.37
N ASP A 32 9.46 -6.11 -12.03
CA ASP A 32 10.22 -7.12 -11.30
C ASP A 32 9.39 -8.41 -11.16
N LEU A 33 9.90 -9.51 -11.71
CA LEU A 33 9.23 -10.83 -11.72
C LEU A 33 9.00 -11.43 -10.33
N ASN A 34 9.64 -10.91 -9.29
CA ASN A 34 9.40 -11.33 -7.92
C ASN A 34 8.17 -10.66 -7.30
N PHE A 35 7.58 -9.68 -8.01
CA PHE A 35 6.42 -8.95 -7.56
C PHE A 35 5.22 -9.19 -8.45
N LEU A 36 4.06 -9.31 -7.83
CA LEU A 36 2.77 -9.16 -8.47
C LEU A 36 2.28 -7.74 -8.20
N VAL A 37 2.02 -6.98 -9.26
CA VAL A 37 1.55 -5.59 -9.18
C VAL A 37 0.28 -5.46 -10.00
N ILE A 38 -0.84 -5.12 -9.34
CA ILE A 38 -2.18 -5.07 -9.97
C ILE A 38 -2.89 -3.78 -9.58
N ASP A 39 -3.49 -3.13 -10.58
CA ASP A 39 -4.45 -2.04 -10.44
C ASP A 39 -5.87 -2.55 -10.73
N ILE A 40 -6.73 -2.50 -9.72
CA ILE A 40 -8.10 -2.98 -9.82
C ILE A 40 -9.04 -1.78 -9.65
N PRO A 41 -9.66 -1.25 -10.73
CA PRO A 41 -10.75 -0.29 -10.60
C PRO A 41 -11.91 -0.91 -9.83
N THR A 42 -12.57 -0.14 -8.96
CA THR A 42 -13.70 -0.65 -8.18
C THR A 42 -14.85 -1.16 -9.06
N SER A 43 -14.98 -0.62 -10.27
CA SER A 43 -15.98 -1.06 -11.27
C SER A 43 -15.81 -2.50 -11.77
N VAL A 44 -14.62 -3.11 -11.60
CA VAL A 44 -14.34 -4.49 -12.04
C VAL A 44 -14.24 -5.49 -10.88
N LEU A 45 -14.47 -5.06 -9.62
CA LEU A 45 -14.44 -5.95 -8.46
C LEU A 45 -15.58 -6.99 -8.43
N GLY A 46 -16.45 -7.00 -9.42
CA GLY A 46 -17.57 -7.96 -9.49
C GLY A 46 -18.64 -7.74 -8.43
N ILE A 47 -18.72 -6.53 -7.88
CA ILE A 47 -19.72 -6.17 -6.87
C ILE A 47 -21.09 -6.09 -7.53
N ASN A 48 -22.06 -6.83 -6.98
CA ASN A 48 -23.44 -6.68 -7.40
C ASN A 48 -24.07 -5.45 -6.71
N ASN A 49 -24.19 -4.36 -7.46
CA ASN A 49 -24.75 -3.10 -6.96
C ASN A 49 -26.23 -3.20 -6.55
N GLU A 50 -26.98 -4.15 -7.10
CA GLU A 50 -28.42 -4.30 -6.81
C GLU A 50 -28.68 -4.80 -5.37
N VAL A 51 -27.69 -5.42 -4.74
CA VAL A 51 -27.80 -5.92 -3.35
C VAL A 51 -27.14 -5.01 -2.32
N LEU A 52 -26.57 -3.87 -2.75
CA LEU A 52 -26.02 -2.86 -1.85
C LEU A 52 -27.13 -1.97 -1.29
N ASN A 53 -27.04 -1.67 0.00
CA ASN A 53 -27.85 -0.60 0.57
C ASN A 53 -27.23 0.79 0.26
N GLU A 54 -27.95 1.88 0.60
CA GLU A 54 -27.50 3.24 0.32
C GLU A 54 -26.14 3.59 0.94
N GLU A 55 -25.86 3.10 2.14
CA GLU A 55 -24.59 3.33 2.84
C GLU A 55 -23.44 2.58 2.15
N GLU A 56 -23.67 1.34 1.74
CA GLU A 56 -22.71 0.51 1.03
C GLU A 56 -22.42 1.07 -0.38
N GLN A 57 -23.44 1.57 -1.07
CA GLN A 57 -23.28 2.25 -2.36
C GLN A 57 -22.48 3.54 -2.20
N ALA A 58 -22.79 4.37 -1.20
CA ALA A 58 -22.04 5.58 -0.90
C ALA A 58 -20.59 5.28 -0.46
N ALA A 59 -20.36 4.12 0.16
CA ALA A 59 -19.03 3.65 0.46
C ALA A 59 -18.29 3.27 -0.83
N LEU A 60 -18.89 2.44 -1.69
CA LEU A 60 -18.30 2.04 -2.97
C LEU A 60 -17.95 3.25 -3.84
N ASP A 61 -18.86 4.23 -3.96
CA ASP A 61 -18.66 5.44 -4.78
C ASP A 61 -17.51 6.33 -4.28
N SER A 62 -17.10 6.18 -3.01
CA SER A 62 -15.95 6.91 -2.46
C SER A 62 -14.60 6.31 -2.84
N PHE A 63 -14.55 5.06 -3.32
CA PHE A 63 -13.33 4.39 -3.75
C PHE A 63 -13.29 4.32 -5.27
N GLN A 64 -12.11 4.55 -5.84
CA GLN A 64 -11.88 4.52 -7.29
C GLN A 64 -11.15 3.27 -7.72
N LYS A 65 -10.10 2.90 -6.97
CA LYS A 65 -9.26 1.76 -7.29
C LYS A 65 -8.59 1.16 -6.05
N LEU A 66 -8.24 -0.11 -6.18
CA LEU A 66 -7.39 -0.86 -5.29
C LEU A 66 -6.08 -1.15 -6.03
N ASN A 67 -4.95 -0.65 -5.49
CA ASN A 67 -3.63 -1.08 -5.94
C ASN A 67 -3.14 -2.20 -5.03
N VAL A 68 -2.70 -3.30 -5.62
CA VAL A 68 -2.11 -4.43 -4.89
C VAL A 68 -0.68 -4.63 -5.35
N LEU A 69 0.25 -4.69 -4.42
CA LEU A 69 1.63 -5.10 -4.63
C LEU A 69 1.93 -6.25 -3.68
N MET A 70 2.42 -7.35 -4.22
CA MET A 70 2.75 -8.54 -3.45
C MET A 70 4.15 -9.01 -3.82
N PHE A 71 4.98 -9.25 -2.80
CA PHE A 71 6.22 -10.01 -2.93
C PHE A 71 5.98 -11.43 -2.42
N ARG A 72 6.00 -12.41 -3.33
CA ARG A 72 5.89 -13.82 -2.95
C ARG A 72 7.28 -14.39 -2.68
N LYS A 73 7.54 -14.79 -1.43
CA LYS A 73 8.79 -15.44 -1.06
C LYS A 73 8.82 -16.87 -1.57
N THR A 74 9.87 -17.20 -2.30
CA THR A 74 10.17 -18.54 -2.83
C THR A 74 11.58 -18.92 -2.47
N ALA A 75 11.98 -20.17 -2.72
CA ALA A 75 13.38 -20.59 -2.53
C ALA A 75 14.37 -19.82 -3.43
N ALA A 76 13.92 -19.32 -4.58
CA ALA A 76 14.76 -18.61 -5.54
C ALA A 76 15.03 -17.13 -5.17
N ASN A 77 14.15 -16.50 -4.37
CA ASN A 77 14.26 -15.10 -3.99
C ASN A 77 14.25 -14.86 -2.47
N ALA A 78 14.47 -15.92 -1.68
CA ALA A 78 14.41 -15.85 -0.22
C ALA A 78 15.40 -14.86 0.40
N ASP A 79 16.55 -14.67 -0.23
CA ASP A 79 17.62 -13.75 0.18
C ASP A 79 17.26 -12.28 -0.08
N GLN A 80 16.37 -12.01 -1.04
CA GLN A 80 15.89 -10.65 -1.34
C GLN A 80 14.81 -10.19 -0.37
N PHE A 81 14.05 -11.13 0.22
CA PHE A 81 12.93 -10.82 1.09
C PHE A 81 13.25 -9.86 2.24
N PRO A 82 14.37 -10.01 3.01
CA PRO A 82 14.67 -9.08 4.11
C PRO A 82 14.92 -7.64 3.64
N GLU A 83 15.55 -7.46 2.48
CA GLU A 83 15.84 -6.14 1.92
C GLU A 83 14.56 -5.47 1.41
N GLU A 84 13.73 -6.20 0.67
CA GLU A 84 12.46 -5.70 0.16
C GLU A 84 11.47 -5.40 1.30
N LEU A 85 11.40 -6.26 2.30
CA LEU A 85 10.58 -6.02 3.50
C LEU A 85 11.06 -4.75 4.23
N LYS A 86 12.36 -4.56 4.39
CA LYS A 86 12.92 -3.36 5.00
C LYS A 86 12.59 -2.12 4.19
N ALA A 87 12.70 -2.17 2.87
CA ALA A 87 12.42 -1.05 1.99
C ALA A 87 10.96 -0.60 2.11
N ILE A 88 10.00 -1.52 2.03
CA ILE A 88 8.59 -1.16 2.15
C ILE A 88 8.24 -0.67 3.56
N LEU A 89 8.80 -1.26 4.62
CA LEU A 89 8.57 -0.80 5.99
C LEU A 89 9.11 0.61 6.21
N GLN A 90 10.25 0.99 5.64
CA GLN A 90 10.78 2.37 5.71
C GLN A 90 9.85 3.38 5.05
N ILE A 91 9.14 2.97 4.00
CA ILE A 91 8.18 3.83 3.30
C ILE A 91 6.91 4.02 4.15
N ILE A 92 6.32 2.92 4.61
CA ILE A 92 5.04 2.95 5.34
C ILE A 92 5.17 3.39 6.81
N ASP A 93 6.37 3.43 7.35
CA ASP A 93 6.67 4.01 8.66
C ASP A 93 7.06 5.51 8.56
N GLY A 94 6.93 6.10 7.37
CA GLY A 94 7.15 7.53 7.15
C GLY A 94 6.11 8.41 7.85
N GLU A 95 6.48 9.67 8.14
CA GLU A 95 5.65 10.64 8.90
C GLU A 95 4.32 10.98 8.19
N GLN A 96 4.21 10.71 6.88
CA GLN A 96 2.98 10.94 6.11
C GLN A 96 1.86 9.94 6.44
N PHE A 97 2.17 8.81 7.09
CA PHE A 97 1.20 7.78 7.44
C PHE A 97 0.85 7.82 8.92
N GLU A 98 -0.44 7.79 9.21
CA GLU A 98 -0.98 7.56 10.54
C GLU A 98 -1.34 6.07 10.68
N SER A 99 -0.83 5.42 11.73
CA SER A 99 -1.15 4.01 12.01
C SER A 99 -2.46 3.90 12.77
N LEU A 100 -3.46 3.30 12.15
CA LEU A 100 -4.77 3.02 12.79
C LEU A 100 -4.77 1.70 13.57
N MET A 101 -4.04 0.71 13.08
CA MET A 101 -3.96 -0.61 13.69
C MET A 101 -2.63 -1.28 13.37
N THR A 102 -2.08 -1.97 14.35
CA THR A 102 -0.91 -2.83 14.17
C THR A 102 -1.20 -4.20 14.78
N LEU A 103 -0.96 -5.23 13.99
CA LEU A 103 -1.05 -6.64 14.40
C LEU A 103 0.34 -7.24 14.36
N ASN A 104 0.75 -7.86 15.46
CA ASN A 104 2.03 -8.56 15.53
C ASN A 104 1.82 -9.92 16.17
N ASP A 105 2.09 -10.95 15.40
CA ASP A 105 2.19 -12.34 15.86
C ASP A 105 3.59 -12.86 15.49
N ARG A 106 3.93 -14.07 15.95
CA ARG A 106 5.23 -14.71 15.70
C ARG A 106 5.50 -14.96 14.21
N GLN A 107 4.46 -15.19 13.42
CA GLN A 107 4.56 -15.55 12.00
C GLN A 107 4.01 -14.48 11.06
N PHE A 108 3.20 -13.57 11.59
CA PHE A 108 2.49 -12.56 10.81
C PHE A 108 2.61 -11.18 11.46
N SER A 109 2.82 -10.17 10.64
CA SER A 109 2.65 -8.77 11.03
C SER A 109 1.74 -8.05 10.05
N GLY A 110 0.92 -7.15 10.56
CA GLY A 110 -0.01 -6.36 9.76
C GLY A 110 -0.11 -4.93 10.27
N LYS A 111 -0.35 -4.00 9.35
CA LYS A 111 -0.61 -2.59 9.65
C LYS A 111 -1.77 -2.11 8.81
N LEU A 112 -2.63 -1.32 9.42
CA LEU A 112 -3.61 -0.49 8.74
C LEU A 112 -3.21 0.96 8.95
N LEU A 113 -2.98 1.66 7.86
CA LEU A 113 -2.44 3.02 7.83
C LEU A 113 -3.34 3.91 7.00
N LEU A 114 -3.29 5.20 7.25
CA LEU A 114 -3.86 6.20 6.36
C LEU A 114 -2.83 7.28 6.02
N GLU A 115 -2.93 7.85 4.84
CA GLU A 115 -2.29 9.10 4.45
C GLU A 115 -3.35 10.19 4.41
N GLY A 116 -3.03 11.38 4.94
CA GLY A 116 -3.99 12.47 5.10
C GLY A 116 -4.61 12.52 6.50
N SER A 117 -5.87 12.93 6.62
CA SER A 117 -6.57 12.98 7.90
C SER A 117 -7.58 11.84 8.07
N VAL A 118 -7.92 11.51 9.31
CA VAL A 118 -8.93 10.46 9.62
C VAL A 118 -10.29 10.80 8.99
N GLU A 119 -10.66 12.10 8.96
CA GLU A 119 -11.93 12.55 8.41
C GLU A 119 -11.96 12.54 6.88
N SER A 120 -10.80 12.66 6.24
CA SER A 120 -10.66 12.68 4.78
C SER A 120 -9.30 12.13 4.37
N PRO A 121 -9.09 10.82 4.46
CA PRO A 121 -7.84 10.22 4.02
C PRO A 121 -7.67 10.32 2.50
N ASP A 122 -6.44 10.57 2.07
CA ASP A 122 -6.05 10.53 0.66
C ASP A 122 -5.88 9.07 0.20
N GLU A 123 -5.33 8.24 1.08
CA GLU A 123 -5.16 6.80 0.88
C GLU A 123 -5.42 6.02 2.18
N ILE A 124 -5.94 4.81 2.03
CA ILE A 124 -5.98 3.81 3.11
C ILE A 124 -5.09 2.64 2.67
N VAL A 125 -4.12 2.31 3.51
CA VAL A 125 -3.10 1.32 3.18
C VAL A 125 -3.20 0.16 4.16
N PHE A 126 -3.35 -1.04 3.62
CA PHE A 126 -3.19 -2.29 4.36
C PHE A 126 -1.83 -2.90 3.98
N PHE A 127 -1.06 -3.26 4.98
CA PHE A 127 0.17 -4.02 4.84
C PHE A 127 0.09 -5.30 5.66
N GLY A 128 0.52 -6.40 5.08
CA GLY A 128 0.63 -7.68 5.75
C GLY A 128 1.90 -8.42 5.34
N SER A 129 2.61 -9.02 6.27
CA SER A 129 3.76 -9.84 5.96
C SER A 129 3.79 -11.13 6.79
N ALA A 130 4.25 -12.21 6.16
CA ALA A 130 4.51 -13.50 6.80
C ALA A 130 5.93 -13.96 6.45
N SER A 131 6.67 -14.42 7.45
CA SER A 131 8.09 -14.75 7.31
C SER A 131 8.39 -15.86 6.30
N ASP A 132 7.41 -16.73 6.06
CA ASP A 132 7.48 -17.87 5.14
C ASP A 132 6.83 -17.62 3.78
N LYS A 133 5.96 -16.59 3.65
CA LYS A 133 5.16 -16.33 2.44
C LYS A 133 5.56 -15.09 1.67
N GLY A 134 6.07 -14.05 2.36
CA GLY A 134 6.36 -12.75 1.75
C GLY A 134 5.54 -11.63 2.36
N PHE A 135 5.19 -10.62 1.57
CA PHE A 135 4.36 -9.51 2.02
C PHE A 135 3.38 -9.03 0.94
N LEU A 136 2.31 -8.38 1.41
CA LEU A 136 1.28 -7.75 0.59
C LEU A 136 1.12 -6.30 1.05
N LEU A 137 1.01 -5.40 0.08
CA LEU A 137 0.57 -4.02 0.27
C LEU A 137 -0.66 -3.77 -0.59
N ALA A 138 -1.76 -3.36 0.03
CA ALA A 138 -2.99 -3.00 -0.65
C ALA A 138 -3.33 -1.54 -0.34
N ARG A 139 -3.54 -0.73 -1.38
CA ARG A 139 -3.86 0.70 -1.28
C ARG A 139 -5.25 0.96 -1.83
N LEU A 140 -6.12 1.47 -0.99
CA LEU A 140 -7.42 2.00 -1.41
C LEU A 140 -7.27 3.48 -1.71
N ILE A 141 -7.59 3.87 -2.94
CA ILE A 141 -7.50 5.23 -3.46
C ILE A 141 -8.87 5.69 -3.92
N GLY A 142 -9.25 6.90 -3.57
CA GLY A 142 -10.55 7.43 -3.93
C GLY A 142 -10.71 8.92 -3.66
N SER A 143 -11.95 9.35 -3.55
CA SER A 143 -12.29 10.74 -3.25
C SER A 143 -13.36 10.78 -2.16
N LYS A 144 -13.22 11.71 -1.19
CA LYS A 144 -14.11 11.81 -0.03
C LYS A 144 -14.20 10.49 0.75
N MET A 145 -13.09 9.78 0.79
CA MET A 145 -12.97 8.55 1.56
C MET A 145 -13.14 8.83 3.05
N ARG A 146 -13.52 7.81 3.79
CA ARG A 146 -13.56 7.78 5.27
C ARG A 146 -13.24 6.36 5.71
N VAL A 147 -12.61 6.23 6.86
CA VAL A 147 -12.24 4.91 7.40
C VAL A 147 -13.49 4.04 7.63
N GLU A 148 -14.58 4.66 8.11
CA GLU A 148 -15.85 3.94 8.33
C GLU A 148 -16.42 3.38 7.02
N LYS A 149 -16.31 4.13 5.92
CA LYS A 149 -16.73 3.67 4.59
C LYS A 149 -15.89 2.49 4.10
N ALA A 150 -14.59 2.47 4.39
CA ALA A 150 -13.75 1.32 4.07
C ALA A 150 -14.20 0.06 4.81
N ILE A 151 -14.58 0.19 6.08
CA ILE A 151 -15.12 -0.94 6.88
C ILE A 151 -16.47 -1.40 6.32
N VAL A 152 -17.35 -0.48 5.97
CA VAL A 152 -18.66 -0.80 5.37
C VAL A 152 -18.48 -1.55 4.05
N LEU A 153 -17.59 -1.05 3.19
CA LEU A 153 -17.28 -1.69 1.91
C LEU A 153 -16.66 -3.08 2.11
N ALA A 154 -15.70 -3.22 3.02
CA ALA A 154 -15.08 -4.52 3.30
C ALA A 154 -16.11 -5.58 3.72
N LYS A 155 -17.06 -5.23 4.60
CA LYS A 155 -18.16 -6.13 5.01
C LYS A 155 -19.10 -6.48 3.85
N ALA A 156 -19.37 -5.51 2.96
CA ALA A 156 -20.21 -5.77 1.78
C ALA A 156 -19.52 -6.73 0.79
N LEU A 157 -18.19 -6.56 0.57
CA LEU A 157 -17.38 -7.44 -0.26
C LEU A 157 -17.27 -8.85 0.32
N GLU A 158 -17.08 -8.98 1.63
CA GLU A 158 -17.08 -10.27 2.33
C GLU A 158 -18.42 -10.99 2.17
N ARG A 159 -19.54 -10.29 2.44
CA ARG A 159 -20.90 -10.86 2.29
C ARG A 159 -21.18 -11.35 0.88
N GLN A 160 -20.62 -10.72 -0.14
CA GLN A 160 -20.77 -11.11 -1.55
C GLN A 160 -19.73 -12.14 -2.02
N GLY A 161 -18.82 -12.59 -1.14
CA GLY A 161 -17.75 -13.53 -1.49
C GLY A 161 -16.67 -12.93 -2.42
N VAL A 162 -16.67 -11.62 -2.64
CA VAL A 162 -15.70 -10.96 -3.55
C VAL A 162 -14.28 -11.09 -3.03
N LEU A 163 -14.08 -11.00 -1.71
CA LEU A 163 -12.75 -11.11 -1.11
C LEU A 163 -12.18 -12.52 -1.27
N GLU A 164 -13.00 -13.56 -1.06
CA GLU A 164 -12.58 -14.95 -1.21
C GLU A 164 -12.20 -15.25 -2.67
N ASN A 165 -13.06 -14.85 -3.62
CA ASN A 165 -12.79 -15.01 -5.05
C ASN A 165 -11.50 -14.26 -5.48
N THR A 166 -11.28 -13.05 -4.95
CA THR A 166 -10.07 -12.27 -5.26
C THR A 166 -8.81 -12.95 -4.73
N VAL A 167 -8.85 -13.48 -3.51
CA VAL A 167 -7.72 -14.22 -2.91
C VAL A 167 -7.45 -15.49 -3.70
N GLU A 168 -8.48 -16.25 -4.10
CA GLU A 168 -8.33 -17.46 -4.90
C GLU A 168 -7.70 -17.16 -6.27
N VAL A 169 -8.14 -16.09 -6.95
CA VAL A 169 -7.56 -15.66 -8.23
C VAL A 169 -6.09 -15.26 -8.04
N LEU A 170 -5.76 -14.51 -6.99
CA LEU A 170 -4.38 -14.14 -6.68
C LEU A 170 -3.52 -15.38 -6.39
N ASP A 171 -4.05 -16.36 -5.68
CA ASP A 171 -3.33 -17.61 -5.37
C ASP A 171 -3.08 -18.47 -6.61
N GLN A 172 -4.00 -18.44 -7.58
CA GLN A 172 -3.84 -19.13 -8.88
C GLN A 172 -2.86 -18.41 -9.83
N MET A 173 -2.67 -17.11 -9.69
CA MET A 173 -1.72 -16.31 -10.50
C MET A 173 -0.28 -16.40 -9.97
N LEU A 174 -0.07 -16.99 -8.82
CA LEU A 174 1.21 -17.12 -8.12
C LEU A 174 1.75 -18.53 -8.15
#